data_207600bb263bee868cb36c6937d699bc
#
_entry.id   207600bb263bee868cb36c6937d699bc
#
_cell.length_a   1.000
_cell.length_b   1.000
_cell.length_c   1.000
_cell.angle_alpha   90.00
_cell.angle_beta   90.00
_cell.angle_gamma   90.00
#
_symmetry.space_group_name_H-M   'P 1'
#
loop_
_entity.id
_entity.type
_entity.pdbx_description
1 polymer ?
#
loop_
_entity_poly.entity_id
_entity_poly.type
_entity_poly.pdbx_seq_one_letter_code
_entity_poly.pdbx_strand_id
1 'polypeptide(L)'
;NCRTGNFNFGNGDNDCFAERFMRVENGAVAIIAASETSYSFVNDTYVWGFYDYLWNDFMPDYGSNNVVFKYPAFANVYGKYFLKQASWLSLSINKKITYNLFHYFGDAFLQLNTEMPKEIDISYPKEILTDCSSFTIKKDKDTRVAVSHNGNIIATSFGEDSVINIKPFLYETKLKVVATKQDHYRHE
;
A
#
# COMPACT_ATOMS: atom_id res chain seq x y z
N ASN A 1 11.82 13.41 14.16
CA ASN A 1 10.92 13.17 15.29
C ASN A 1 11.41 12.03 16.16
N CYS A 2 12.08 12.34 17.26
CA CYS A 2 12.51 11.36 18.24
C CYS A 2 11.32 10.87 19.07
N ARG A 3 11.25 9.56 19.35
CA ARG A 3 10.31 8.93 20.30
C ARG A 3 8.81 9.08 20.04
N THR A 4 8.41 9.59 18.89
CA THR A 4 6.98 9.72 18.57
C THR A 4 6.29 8.36 18.34
N GLY A 5 7.05 7.33 18.03
CA GLY A 5 6.62 5.94 17.88
C GLY A 5 7.16 5.00 18.97
N ASN A 6 7.45 5.50 20.17
CA ASN A 6 7.93 4.67 21.27
C ASN A 6 6.80 3.85 21.92
N PHE A 7 6.34 2.82 21.23
CA PHE A 7 5.29 1.91 21.67
C PHE A 7 5.69 1.00 22.85
N ASN A 8 6.97 1.01 23.22
CA ASN A 8 7.49 0.21 24.33
C ASN A 8 7.46 0.96 25.68
N PHE A 9 6.98 2.21 25.71
CA PHE A 9 7.07 3.08 26.88
C PHE A 9 5.78 3.12 27.71
N GLY A 10 4.87 2.20 27.63
CA GLY A 10 3.62 2.34 28.36
C GLY A 10 3.04 1.07 28.95
N ASN A 11 2.60 1.18 30.19
CA ASN A 11 1.65 0.25 30.79
C ASN A 11 0.23 0.76 30.51
N GLY A 12 -0.35 0.38 29.39
CA GLY A 12 -1.78 0.55 29.10
C GLY A 12 -2.33 1.98 28.90
N ASP A 13 -1.98 2.92 29.77
CA ASP A 13 -2.52 4.29 29.74
C ASP A 13 -1.60 5.33 29.09
N ASN A 14 -0.40 4.94 28.69
CA ASN A 14 0.64 5.84 28.14
C ASN A 14 0.95 5.51 26.68
N ASP A 15 -0.05 5.57 25.82
CA ASP A 15 0.15 5.46 24.38
C ASP A 15 1.15 6.51 23.87
N CYS A 16 2.06 6.13 22.99
CA CYS A 16 2.92 7.08 22.30
C CYS A 16 2.11 7.95 21.32
N PHE A 17 2.72 9.02 20.80
CA PHE A 17 2.04 9.91 19.86
C PHE A 17 1.45 9.16 18.66
N ALA A 18 2.20 8.22 18.06
CA ALA A 18 1.73 7.44 16.92
C ALA A 18 0.47 6.63 17.24
N GLU A 19 0.45 5.95 18.39
CA GLU A 19 -0.71 5.18 18.83
C GLU A 19 -1.93 6.06 19.09
N ARG A 20 -1.75 7.17 19.79
CA ARG A 20 -2.84 8.14 20.04
C ARG A 20 -3.39 8.71 18.75
N PHE A 21 -2.52 9.10 17.82
CA PHE A 21 -2.95 9.68 16.56
C PHE A 21 -3.65 8.68 15.63
N MET A 22 -3.35 7.38 15.76
CA MET A 22 -4.08 6.32 15.07
C MET A 22 -5.47 6.04 15.66
N ARG A 23 -5.68 6.33 16.96
CA ARG A 23 -6.92 6.00 17.68
C ARG A 23 -7.95 7.13 17.70
N VAL A 24 -7.55 8.37 17.53
CA VAL A 24 -8.49 9.50 17.52
C VAL A 24 -9.35 9.49 16.27
N GLU A 25 -10.59 9.90 16.43
CA GLU A 25 -11.50 10.14 15.30
C GLU A 25 -10.88 11.18 14.34
N ASN A 26 -10.90 10.89 13.04
CA ASN A 26 -10.23 11.68 12.00
C ASN A 26 -8.70 11.80 12.16
N GLY A 27 -8.09 10.86 12.86
CA GLY A 27 -6.63 10.74 12.99
C GLY A 27 -5.97 10.15 11.74
N ALA A 28 -4.78 9.58 11.91
CA ALA A 28 -4.04 9.00 10.80
C ALA A 28 -4.54 7.59 10.44
N VAL A 29 -4.63 7.27 9.15
CA VAL A 29 -4.88 5.90 8.66
C VAL A 29 -3.62 5.03 8.74
N ALA A 30 -2.46 5.66 8.74
CA ALA A 30 -1.15 5.06 8.98
C ALA A 30 -0.17 6.15 9.43
N ILE A 31 0.88 5.76 10.15
CA ILE A 31 1.94 6.67 10.59
C ILE A 31 3.29 5.94 10.58
N ILE A 32 4.33 6.66 10.22
CA ILE A 32 5.70 6.19 10.39
C ILE A 32 6.37 7.05 11.45
N ALA A 33 6.91 6.41 12.48
CA ALA A 33 7.47 7.12 13.62
C ALA A 33 8.68 6.38 14.20
N ALA A 34 9.59 7.16 14.80
CA ALA A 34 10.78 6.63 15.44
C ALA A 34 10.48 6.20 16.88
N SER A 35 10.91 4.99 17.26
CA SER A 35 10.73 4.43 18.61
C SER A 35 11.70 5.00 19.64
N GLU A 36 12.82 5.60 19.21
CA GLU A 36 13.85 6.19 20.07
C GLU A 36 14.44 7.48 19.49
N THR A 37 15.48 8.00 20.13
CA THR A 37 16.23 9.18 19.65
C THR A 37 16.82 8.90 18.28
N SER A 38 16.54 9.78 17.33
CA SER A 38 16.96 9.67 15.94
C SER A 38 17.96 10.76 15.56
N TYR A 39 18.62 10.61 14.42
CA TYR A 39 19.74 11.46 14.00
C TYR A 39 19.34 12.27 12.75
N SER A 40 19.51 13.58 12.82
CA SER A 40 19.40 14.45 11.65
C SER A 40 20.31 13.98 10.51
N PHE A 41 20.07 14.36 9.28
CA PHE A 41 20.72 13.89 8.05
C PHE A 41 20.54 12.39 7.77
N VAL A 42 20.68 11.51 8.78
CA VAL A 42 20.40 10.08 8.62
C VAL A 42 18.91 9.85 8.45
N ASN A 43 18.09 10.55 9.24
CA ASN A 43 16.63 10.56 9.04
C ASN A 43 16.22 11.09 7.69
N ASP A 44 16.86 12.18 7.26
CA ASP A 44 16.56 12.81 5.95
C ASP A 44 16.88 11.82 4.83
N THR A 45 18.01 11.14 4.90
CA THR A 45 18.38 10.10 3.94
C THR A 45 17.36 8.96 3.90
N TYR A 46 16.88 8.52 5.05
CA TYR A 46 15.80 7.53 5.12
C TYR A 46 14.51 8.04 4.47
N VAL A 47 14.13 9.29 4.75
CA VAL A 47 12.93 9.93 4.19
C VAL A 47 13.05 10.10 2.68
N TRP A 48 14.23 10.41 2.15
CA TRP A 48 14.45 10.48 0.70
C TRP A 48 14.20 9.13 0.03
N GLY A 49 14.69 8.05 0.58
CA GLY A 49 14.38 6.71 0.07
C GLY A 49 12.89 6.35 0.18
N PHE A 50 12.21 6.80 1.24
CA PHE A 50 10.77 6.64 1.37
C PHE A 50 10.02 7.35 0.23
N TYR A 51 10.36 8.59 -0.06
CA TYR A 51 9.75 9.36 -1.15
C TYR A 51 10.14 8.85 -2.52
N ASP A 52 11.35 8.36 -2.69
CA ASP A 52 11.81 7.74 -3.94
C ASP A 52 11.01 6.49 -4.31
N TYR A 53 10.56 5.72 -3.32
CA TYR A 53 9.61 4.62 -3.55
C TYR A 53 8.24 5.11 -4.04
N LEU A 54 7.73 6.21 -3.50
CA LEU A 54 6.40 6.74 -3.85
C LEU A 54 6.42 7.51 -5.17
N TRP A 55 7.50 8.22 -5.46
CA TRP A 55 7.70 9.02 -6.66
C TRP A 55 9.03 8.65 -7.31
N ASN A 56 8.96 7.83 -8.34
CA ASN A 56 10.12 7.18 -8.98
C ASN A 56 11.26 8.12 -9.44
N ASP A 57 10.94 9.40 -9.66
CA ASP A 57 11.92 10.39 -10.13
C ASP A 57 12.41 11.32 -9.01
N PHE A 58 12.11 11.00 -7.75
CA PHE A 58 12.53 11.83 -6.62
C PHE A 58 14.05 11.81 -6.42
N MET A 59 14.68 10.66 -6.59
CA MET A 59 16.13 10.47 -6.54
C MET A 59 16.63 9.74 -7.80
N PRO A 60 16.62 10.39 -8.99
CA PRO A 60 16.83 9.72 -10.27
C PRO A 60 18.17 9.01 -10.41
N ASP A 61 19.22 9.47 -9.72
CA ASP A 61 20.57 8.87 -9.75
C ASP A 61 20.63 7.52 -9.01
N TYR A 62 19.58 7.15 -8.26
CA TYR A 62 19.50 5.89 -7.50
C TYR A 62 18.62 4.84 -8.15
N GLY A 63 18.22 5.08 -9.39
CA GLY A 63 17.39 4.19 -10.18
C GLY A 63 15.90 4.51 -10.05
N SER A 64 15.12 3.96 -10.97
CA SER A 64 13.66 4.07 -10.96
C SER A 64 13.01 2.78 -10.49
N ASN A 65 12.03 2.89 -9.63
CA ASN A 65 11.23 1.77 -9.17
C ASN A 65 9.91 1.75 -9.94
N ASN A 66 9.73 0.80 -10.84
CA ASN A 66 8.46 0.59 -11.53
C ASN A 66 7.43 -0.05 -10.59
N VAL A 67 7.07 0.66 -9.53
CA VAL A 67 6.12 0.17 -8.53
C VAL A 67 4.71 0.50 -8.97
N VAL A 68 3.89 -0.53 -9.19
CA VAL A 68 2.49 -0.38 -9.63
C VAL A 68 1.61 0.15 -8.50
N PHE A 69 1.80 -0.35 -7.27
CA PHE A 69 1.00 0.05 -6.11
C PHE A 69 1.85 0.75 -5.06
N LYS A 70 1.36 1.87 -4.54
CA LYS A 70 2.06 2.71 -3.56
C LYS A 70 1.64 2.34 -2.13
N TYR A 71 2.42 1.45 -1.50
CA TYR A 71 2.20 1.01 -0.12
C TYR A 71 3.16 1.72 0.84
N PRO A 72 2.70 2.51 1.82
CA PRO A 72 3.57 3.19 2.79
C PRO A 72 4.44 2.24 3.60
N ALA A 73 3.94 1.05 3.90
CA ALA A 73 4.72 0.03 4.61
C ALA A 73 5.95 -0.42 3.80
N PHE A 74 5.78 -0.60 2.49
CA PHE A 74 6.89 -0.93 1.60
C PHE A 74 7.83 0.26 1.40
N ALA A 75 7.29 1.48 1.30
CA ALA A 75 8.10 2.69 1.27
C ALA A 75 8.96 2.84 2.53
N ASN A 76 8.43 2.49 3.72
CA ASN A 76 9.22 2.43 4.96
C ASN A 76 10.39 1.45 4.85
N VAL A 77 10.17 0.27 4.30
CA VAL A 77 11.25 -0.72 4.09
C VAL A 77 12.26 -0.21 3.06
N TYR A 78 11.77 0.39 1.98
CA TYR A 78 12.63 0.95 0.94
C TYR A 78 13.54 2.08 1.47
N GLY A 79 13.00 3.00 2.26
CA GLY A 79 13.78 4.02 2.94
C GLY A 79 14.92 3.45 3.81
N LYS A 80 14.68 2.30 4.45
CA LYS A 80 15.70 1.59 5.24
C LYS A 80 16.80 1.00 4.34
N TYR A 81 16.45 0.43 3.19
CA TYR A 81 17.44 -0.04 2.22
C TYR A 81 18.22 1.11 1.59
N PHE A 82 17.56 2.23 1.33
CA PHE A 82 18.19 3.44 0.80
C PHE A 82 19.32 3.95 1.72
N LEU A 83 19.13 3.89 3.05
CA LEU A 83 20.19 4.17 4.01
C LEU A 83 21.45 3.32 3.79
N LYS A 84 21.28 2.05 3.43
CA LYS A 84 22.40 1.14 3.21
C LYS A 84 23.21 1.53 1.97
N GLN A 85 22.55 1.88 0.88
CA GLN A 85 23.21 2.20 -0.39
C GLN A 85 23.75 3.65 -0.45
N ALA A 86 23.20 4.57 0.34
CA ALA A 86 23.63 5.98 0.33
C ALA A 86 25.09 6.12 0.75
N SER A 87 25.92 6.68 -0.13
CA SER A 87 27.37 6.81 0.08
C SER A 87 27.77 8.06 0.87
N TRP A 88 26.93 9.08 0.93
CA TRP A 88 27.23 10.35 1.61
C TRP A 88 27.18 10.31 3.14
N LEU A 89 26.68 9.22 3.72
CA LEU A 89 26.66 9.04 5.17
C LEU A 89 27.91 8.27 5.62
N SER A 90 28.78 8.93 6.35
CA SER A 90 30.03 8.32 6.88
C SER A 90 29.83 7.45 8.12
N LEU A 91 28.78 7.70 8.92
CA LEU A 91 28.57 7.03 10.21
C LEU A 91 27.73 5.76 10.09
N SER A 92 28.38 4.63 9.91
CA SER A 92 27.71 3.31 9.76
C SER A 92 26.84 2.93 10.96
N ILE A 93 27.23 3.30 12.18
CA ILE A 93 26.47 3.01 13.40
C ILE A 93 25.13 3.74 13.40
N ASN A 94 25.09 5.01 12.99
CA ASN A 94 23.86 5.80 12.93
C ASN A 94 22.90 5.28 11.86
N LYS A 95 23.41 4.79 10.73
CA LYS A 95 22.60 4.11 9.71
C LYS A 95 21.91 2.88 10.31
N LYS A 96 22.64 2.03 11.02
CA LYS A 96 22.11 0.82 11.65
C LYS A 96 21.06 1.16 12.72
N ILE A 97 21.29 2.18 13.53
CA ILE A 97 20.33 2.64 14.54
C ILE A 97 19.07 3.14 13.81
N THR A 98 19.19 4.05 12.85
CA THR A 98 18.04 4.60 12.10
C THR A 98 17.28 3.51 11.35
N TYR A 99 17.95 2.51 10.78
CA TYR A 99 17.31 1.34 10.16
C TYR A 99 16.34 0.62 11.12
N ASN A 100 16.68 0.52 12.40
CA ASN A 100 15.87 -0.16 13.40
C ASN A 100 14.81 0.74 14.05
N LEU A 101 14.97 2.07 13.99
CA LEU A 101 14.12 3.02 14.72
C LEU A 101 12.75 3.24 14.11
N PHE A 102 12.66 3.31 12.77
CA PHE A 102 11.43 3.70 12.12
C PHE A 102 10.47 2.53 11.95
N HIS A 103 9.30 2.64 12.57
CA HIS A 103 8.23 1.65 12.51
C HIS A 103 7.03 2.21 11.77
N TYR A 104 6.39 1.35 11.01
CA TYR A 104 5.12 1.61 10.38
C TYR A 104 3.99 1.11 11.27
N PHE A 105 3.06 1.99 11.58
CA PHE A 105 1.82 1.70 12.30
C PHE A 105 0.69 1.82 11.29
N GLY A 106 -0.05 0.76 11.05
CA GLY A 106 -1.16 0.73 10.11
C GLY A 106 -1.25 -0.59 9.35
N ASP A 107 -2.19 -0.66 8.42
CA ASP A 107 -2.33 -1.81 7.52
C ASP A 107 -1.19 -1.81 6.49
N ALA A 108 -0.43 -2.92 6.44
CA ALA A 108 0.71 -3.05 5.52
C ALA A 108 0.32 -2.99 4.03
N PHE A 109 -0.93 -3.29 3.71
CA PHE A 109 -1.47 -3.23 2.36
C PHE A 109 -2.36 -2.01 2.09
N LEU A 110 -2.36 -1.03 3.00
CA LEU A 110 -2.97 0.27 2.73
C LEU A 110 -2.33 0.89 1.49
N GLN A 111 -3.13 1.16 0.48
CA GLN A 111 -2.69 1.81 -0.75
C GLN A 111 -2.87 3.32 -0.63
N LEU A 112 -1.82 4.08 -0.93
CA LEU A 112 -1.88 5.54 -1.00
C LEU A 112 -2.17 5.99 -2.43
N ASN A 113 -3.11 6.91 -2.58
CA ASN A 113 -3.20 7.70 -3.80
C ASN A 113 -2.13 8.80 -3.77
N THR A 114 -1.29 8.84 -4.79
CA THR A 114 -0.24 9.85 -4.97
C THR A 114 -0.62 10.95 -5.95
N GLU A 115 -1.76 10.75 -6.63
CA GLU A 115 -2.43 11.70 -7.52
C GLU A 115 -3.92 11.81 -7.18
N MET A 116 -4.61 12.77 -7.80
CA MET A 116 -6.07 12.87 -7.69
C MET A 116 -6.71 11.61 -8.30
N PRO A 117 -7.49 10.85 -7.54
CA PRO A 117 -8.09 9.62 -8.04
C PRO A 117 -9.03 9.84 -9.23
N LYS A 118 -9.00 8.91 -10.19
CA LYS A 118 -9.85 8.86 -11.38
C LYS A 118 -10.78 7.65 -11.33
N GLU A 119 -11.79 7.61 -12.17
CA GLU A 119 -12.60 6.40 -12.37
C GLU A 119 -11.78 5.32 -13.11
N ILE A 120 -12.03 4.05 -12.77
CA ILE A 120 -11.44 2.92 -13.50
C ILE A 120 -12.26 2.70 -14.77
N ASP A 121 -11.62 2.66 -15.95
CA ASP A 121 -12.27 2.20 -17.16
C ASP A 121 -12.41 0.67 -17.10
N ILE A 122 -13.62 0.20 -16.83
CA ILE A 122 -13.95 -1.22 -16.68
C ILE A 122 -15.33 -1.51 -17.23
N SER A 123 -15.44 -2.61 -17.96
CA SER A 123 -16.73 -3.09 -18.45
C SER A 123 -16.81 -4.62 -18.40
N TYR A 124 -18.00 -5.12 -18.07
CA TYR A 124 -18.31 -6.54 -17.99
C TYR A 124 -19.81 -6.76 -18.22
N PRO A 125 -20.24 -8.00 -18.60
CA PRO A 125 -21.66 -8.31 -18.75
C PRO A 125 -22.40 -8.08 -17.44
N LYS A 126 -23.53 -7.37 -17.49
CA LYS A 126 -24.41 -7.18 -16.32
C LYS A 126 -25.14 -8.46 -15.93
N GLU A 127 -25.34 -9.33 -16.90
CA GLU A 127 -26.01 -10.63 -16.72
C GLU A 127 -25.23 -11.69 -17.49
N ILE A 128 -25.13 -12.89 -16.91
CA ILE A 128 -24.57 -14.09 -17.53
C ILE A 128 -25.49 -15.26 -17.24
N LEU A 129 -25.49 -16.26 -18.12
CA LEU A 129 -26.28 -17.47 -17.91
C LEU A 129 -25.75 -18.27 -16.72
N THR A 130 -26.63 -18.98 -16.01
CA THR A 130 -26.27 -19.77 -14.83
C THR A 130 -25.32 -20.95 -15.14
N ASP A 131 -25.39 -21.49 -16.34
CA ASP A 131 -24.49 -22.54 -16.84
C ASP A 131 -23.17 -22.00 -17.43
N CYS A 132 -22.99 -20.70 -17.43
CA CYS A 132 -21.76 -20.06 -17.90
C CYS A 132 -20.57 -20.44 -17.03
N SER A 133 -19.47 -20.84 -17.66
CA SER A 133 -18.21 -21.21 -16.98
C SER A 133 -17.17 -20.09 -17.03
N SER A 134 -17.42 -19.02 -17.82
CA SER A 134 -16.50 -17.89 -17.90
C SER A 134 -17.18 -16.65 -18.49
N PHE A 135 -16.62 -15.47 -18.19
CA PHE A 135 -16.99 -14.22 -18.83
C PHE A 135 -15.79 -13.28 -18.93
N THR A 136 -15.84 -12.31 -19.83
CA THR A 136 -14.75 -11.36 -20.05
C THR A 136 -14.99 -10.08 -19.28
N ILE A 137 -13.95 -9.60 -18.61
CA ILE A 137 -13.86 -8.25 -18.05
C ILE A 137 -12.85 -7.46 -18.89
N LYS A 138 -13.31 -6.39 -19.53
CA LYS A 138 -12.44 -5.39 -20.17
C LYS A 138 -12.04 -4.37 -19.12
N LYS A 139 -10.76 -4.06 -19.01
CA LYS A 139 -10.26 -3.15 -18.00
C LYS A 139 -8.90 -2.59 -18.37
N ASP A 140 -8.60 -1.44 -17.79
CA ASP A 140 -7.28 -0.83 -17.90
C ASP A 140 -6.16 -1.75 -17.43
N LYS A 141 -4.99 -1.52 -18.00
CA LYS A 141 -3.73 -2.10 -17.52
C LYS A 141 -3.56 -1.84 -16.01
N ASP A 142 -2.94 -2.78 -15.32
CA ASP A 142 -2.63 -2.71 -13.88
C ASP A 142 -3.87 -2.66 -12.96
N THR A 143 -5.06 -2.99 -13.47
CA THR A 143 -6.27 -3.12 -12.68
C THR A 143 -6.35 -4.50 -12.03
N ARG A 144 -6.55 -4.52 -10.70
CA ARG A 144 -6.88 -5.74 -9.95
C ARG A 144 -8.39 -5.89 -9.84
N VAL A 145 -8.90 -7.06 -10.18
CA VAL A 145 -10.32 -7.39 -10.05
C VAL A 145 -10.49 -8.60 -9.13
N ALA A 146 -11.49 -8.53 -8.27
CA ALA A 146 -12.00 -9.66 -7.51
C ALA A 146 -13.49 -9.85 -7.80
N VAL A 147 -13.87 -11.09 -8.10
CA VAL A 147 -15.28 -11.49 -8.22
C VAL A 147 -15.64 -12.31 -7.00
N SER A 148 -16.72 -11.95 -6.34
CA SER A 148 -17.18 -12.66 -5.13
C SER A 148 -18.65 -13.07 -5.23
N HIS A 149 -18.98 -14.14 -4.51
CA HIS A 149 -20.32 -14.66 -4.33
C HIS A 149 -20.54 -14.93 -2.84
N ASN A 150 -21.59 -14.38 -2.27
CA ASN A 150 -21.94 -14.52 -0.84
C ASN A 150 -20.74 -14.25 0.11
N GLY A 151 -19.98 -13.18 -0.17
CA GLY A 151 -18.82 -12.77 0.62
C GLY A 151 -17.53 -13.57 0.37
N ASN A 152 -17.56 -14.64 -0.42
CA ASN A 152 -16.39 -15.43 -0.76
C ASN A 152 -15.83 -15.02 -2.12
N ILE A 153 -14.52 -14.81 -2.22
CA ILE A 153 -13.84 -14.56 -3.49
C ILE A 153 -13.81 -15.87 -4.29
N ILE A 154 -14.38 -15.84 -5.50
CA ILE A 154 -14.45 -16.99 -6.41
C ILE A 154 -13.48 -16.89 -7.58
N ALA A 155 -13.06 -15.66 -7.94
CA ALA A 155 -12.04 -15.43 -8.95
C ALA A 155 -11.34 -14.09 -8.74
N THR A 156 -10.10 -14.00 -9.22
CA THR A 156 -9.31 -12.75 -9.24
C THR A 156 -8.56 -12.64 -10.56
N SER A 157 -8.30 -11.41 -11.00
CA SER A 157 -7.40 -11.13 -12.11
C SER A 157 -6.60 -9.87 -11.87
N PHE A 158 -5.46 -9.76 -12.53
CA PHE A 158 -4.60 -8.57 -12.51
C PHE A 158 -4.08 -8.28 -13.92
N GLY A 159 -3.88 -7.01 -14.24
CA GLY A 159 -3.37 -6.56 -15.54
C GLY A 159 -4.48 -6.08 -16.46
N GLU A 160 -4.37 -6.38 -17.73
CA GLU A 160 -5.30 -6.00 -18.81
C GLU A 160 -6.56 -6.87 -18.84
N ASP A 161 -7.34 -6.77 -19.92
CA ASP A 161 -8.54 -7.57 -20.16
C ASP A 161 -8.34 -9.04 -19.78
N SER A 162 -9.32 -9.61 -19.12
CA SER A 162 -9.19 -10.95 -18.56
C SER A 162 -10.47 -11.78 -18.74
N VAL A 163 -10.29 -13.03 -19.08
CA VAL A 163 -11.36 -14.03 -18.99
C VAL A 163 -11.41 -14.53 -17.54
N ILE A 164 -12.54 -14.37 -16.91
CA ILE A 164 -12.82 -14.81 -15.54
C ILE A 164 -13.49 -16.18 -15.63
N ASN A 165 -12.82 -17.20 -15.13
CA ASN A 165 -13.38 -18.55 -15.02
C ASN A 165 -14.13 -18.68 -13.70
N ILE A 166 -15.35 -19.19 -13.76
CA ILE A 166 -16.24 -19.45 -12.61
C ILE A 166 -16.83 -20.85 -12.71
N LYS A 167 -17.31 -21.35 -11.61
CA LYS A 167 -18.14 -22.58 -11.63
C LYS A 167 -19.59 -22.19 -11.98
N PRO A 168 -20.28 -22.94 -12.84
CA PRO A 168 -21.70 -22.75 -13.10
C PRO A 168 -22.53 -22.76 -11.82
N PHE A 169 -23.60 -21.99 -11.81
CA PHE A 169 -24.54 -21.91 -10.70
C PHE A 169 -25.79 -22.75 -11.01
N LEU A 170 -26.38 -23.37 -10.00
CA LEU A 170 -27.60 -24.16 -10.15
C LEU A 170 -28.87 -23.31 -10.21
N TYR A 171 -28.78 -22.08 -9.78
CA TYR A 171 -29.89 -21.13 -9.70
C TYR A 171 -29.39 -19.68 -9.86
N GLU A 172 -30.28 -18.79 -10.13
CA GLU A 172 -30.02 -17.37 -10.28
C GLU A 172 -29.40 -16.79 -8.99
N THR A 173 -28.31 -16.04 -9.14
CA THR A 173 -27.57 -15.46 -8.02
C THR A 173 -26.91 -14.16 -8.41
N LYS A 174 -26.40 -13.40 -7.42
CA LYS A 174 -25.67 -12.14 -7.63
C LYS A 174 -24.18 -12.36 -7.42
N LEU A 175 -23.39 -11.90 -8.36
CA LEU A 175 -21.96 -11.76 -8.25
C LEU A 175 -21.61 -10.29 -7.97
N LYS A 176 -20.63 -10.07 -7.10
CA LYS A 176 -20.07 -8.74 -6.87
C LYS A 176 -18.70 -8.68 -7.53
N VAL A 177 -18.53 -7.68 -8.40
CA VAL A 177 -17.25 -7.35 -9.05
C VAL A 177 -16.66 -6.12 -8.35
N VAL A 178 -15.45 -6.25 -7.84
CA VAL A 178 -14.71 -5.14 -7.23
C VAL A 178 -13.43 -4.95 -8.01
N ALA A 179 -13.17 -3.71 -8.44
CA ALA A 179 -11.92 -3.37 -9.10
C ALA A 179 -11.17 -2.28 -8.33
N THR A 180 -9.84 -2.42 -8.27
CA THR A 180 -8.93 -1.45 -7.67
C THR A 180 -7.73 -1.21 -8.59
N LYS A 181 -7.28 0.04 -8.65
CA LYS A 181 -6.11 0.47 -9.42
C LYS A 181 -5.45 1.63 -8.69
N GLN A 182 -4.13 1.77 -8.82
CA GLN A 182 -3.40 2.89 -8.23
C GLN A 182 -3.97 4.22 -8.75
N ASP A 183 -4.15 5.19 -7.83
CA ASP A 183 -4.69 6.53 -8.11
C ASP A 183 -6.07 6.54 -8.81
N HIS A 184 -6.91 5.54 -8.46
CA HIS A 184 -8.29 5.45 -8.94
C HIS A 184 -9.26 5.17 -7.80
N TYR A 185 -10.50 5.62 -7.98
CA TYR A 185 -11.59 5.23 -7.09
C TYR A 185 -11.86 3.73 -7.24
N ARG A 186 -12.18 3.09 -6.13
CA ARG A 186 -12.60 1.70 -6.13
C ARG A 186 -13.94 1.57 -6.86
N HIS A 187 -14.01 0.67 -7.85
CA HIS A 187 -15.23 0.29 -8.54
C HIS A 187 -15.92 -0.90 -7.85
N GLU A 188 -17.26 -0.83 -7.69
CA GLU A 188 -18.12 -1.91 -7.19
C GLU A 188 -19.37 -2.08 -8.04
#